data_fcb0f611f01dc9c2ea264a7a6eccb6c9
#
_entry.id   fcb0f611f01dc9c2ea264a7a6eccb6c9
#
_cell.length_a   1.000
_cell.length_b   1.000
_cell.length_c   1.000
_cell.angle_alpha   90.00
_cell.angle_beta   90.00
_cell.angle_gamma   90.00
#
_symmetry.space_group_name_H-M   'P 1'
#
loop_
_entity.id
_entity.type
_entity.pdbx_description
1 polymer ?
#
loop_
_entity_poly.entity_id
_entity_poly.type
_entity_poly.pdbx_seq_one_letter_code
_entity_poly.pdbx_strand_id
1 'polypeptide(L)'
;MALPINIDDLIHGRVVENSRIEYKADWNPEPIIHTITAFANDFDNLGGGYILVGIAEENGTPKMPLSGLPKEKIDSIQKDLFSKCNTIEPRYIHIAEPYVIDGKSIIVIWVPGGDERPYKCLIKIYTEKGQLKSNKAYYIRKMSNTIRANTHEERELIALARNVPFDDRINQEAAIGDMSLALVREYLCNVGSSMQANLSNRSMEDIALDMKLVKGSKEMRKPVNVGLMFFNDEPDDFFPYTRIEVVDKPDPTGIGMTERIFRGLSIDSLRMLSHTSETL
;
A
#
# COMPACT_ATOMS: atom_id res chain seq x y z
N MET A 1 -10.70 3.10 11.67
CA MET A 1 -9.58 3.86 11.07
C MET A 1 -10.20 4.84 10.08
N ALA A 2 -9.80 6.12 10.07
CA ALA A 2 -10.36 7.06 9.08
C ALA A 2 -9.83 6.71 7.69
N LEU A 3 -10.72 6.65 6.69
CA LEU A 3 -10.30 6.46 5.31
C LEU A 3 -9.56 7.71 4.80
N PRO A 4 -8.57 7.56 3.92
CA PRO A 4 -7.73 8.67 3.45
C PRO A 4 -8.41 9.59 2.43
N ILE A 5 -9.74 9.47 2.24
CA ILE A 5 -10.54 10.29 1.32
C ILE A 5 -11.76 10.86 2.02
N ASN A 6 -12.17 12.07 1.66
CA ASN A 6 -13.44 12.62 2.10
C ASN A 6 -14.58 12.02 1.27
N ILE A 7 -15.36 11.12 1.88
CA ILE A 7 -16.45 10.41 1.23
C ILE A 7 -17.61 11.36 0.89
N ASP A 8 -17.87 12.35 1.71
CA ASP A 8 -18.90 13.36 1.49
C ASP A 8 -18.63 14.18 0.23
N ASP A 9 -17.40 14.66 0.07
CA ASP A 9 -16.97 15.40 -1.13
C ASP A 9 -17.05 14.52 -2.39
N LEU A 10 -16.75 13.23 -2.28
CA LEU A 10 -16.80 12.30 -3.39
C LEU A 10 -18.24 12.09 -3.89
N ILE A 11 -19.19 11.99 -2.97
CA ILE A 11 -20.61 11.74 -3.29
C ILE A 11 -21.30 13.03 -3.73
N HIS A 12 -21.24 14.10 -2.94
CA HIS A 12 -21.89 15.37 -3.24
C HIS A 12 -21.23 16.14 -4.36
N GLY A 13 -19.91 16.00 -4.53
CA GLY A 13 -19.18 16.48 -5.71
C GLY A 13 -19.50 15.70 -6.98
N ARG A 14 -20.32 14.64 -6.92
CA ARG A 14 -20.72 13.80 -8.04
C ARG A 14 -19.54 13.33 -8.88
N VAL A 15 -18.51 12.83 -8.21
CA VAL A 15 -17.31 12.34 -8.88
C VAL A 15 -17.69 11.17 -9.79
N VAL A 16 -17.27 11.24 -11.06
CA VAL A 16 -17.54 10.22 -12.07
C VAL A 16 -16.74 8.96 -11.75
N GLU A 17 -17.34 7.77 -11.95
CA GLU A 17 -16.61 6.50 -11.94
C GLU A 17 -15.36 6.57 -12.82
N ASN A 18 -14.27 6.05 -12.32
CA ASN A 18 -12.99 6.11 -13.01
C ASN A 18 -12.10 4.92 -12.62
N SER A 19 -10.83 5.00 -12.95
CA SER A 19 -9.87 3.94 -12.65
C SER A 19 -9.70 3.65 -11.15
N ARG A 20 -10.18 4.54 -10.26
CA ARG A 20 -10.01 4.41 -8.80
C ARG A 20 -11.33 4.42 -8.01
N ILE A 21 -12.46 4.67 -8.65
CA ILE A 21 -13.76 4.82 -7.98
C ILE A 21 -14.79 3.94 -8.67
N GLU A 22 -15.53 3.17 -7.88
CA GLU A 22 -16.61 2.29 -8.31
C GLU A 22 -17.83 2.45 -7.42
N TYR A 23 -19.01 2.61 -8.01
CA TYR A 23 -20.29 2.65 -7.31
C TYR A 23 -21.06 1.35 -7.50
N LYS A 24 -21.69 0.85 -6.44
CA LYS A 24 -22.56 -0.33 -6.47
C LYS A 24 -23.85 -0.06 -5.73
N ALA A 25 -24.97 -0.21 -6.40
CA ALA A 25 -26.29 0.04 -5.81
C ALA A 25 -26.60 -0.90 -4.63
N ASP A 26 -26.13 -2.14 -4.69
CA ASP A 26 -26.40 -3.17 -3.68
C ASP A 26 -25.17 -4.10 -3.52
N TRP A 27 -25.23 -4.96 -2.49
CA TRP A 27 -24.25 -5.99 -2.27
C TRP A 27 -24.37 -7.12 -3.31
N ASN A 28 -23.43 -7.17 -4.23
CA ASN A 28 -23.25 -8.29 -5.14
C ASN A 28 -21.79 -8.75 -5.06
N PRO A 29 -21.50 -9.86 -4.36
CA PRO A 29 -20.11 -10.22 -4.05
C PRO A 29 -19.26 -10.52 -5.29
N GLU A 30 -19.79 -11.15 -6.35
CA GLU A 30 -18.98 -11.56 -7.50
C GLU A 30 -18.32 -10.35 -8.19
N PRO A 31 -19.02 -9.35 -8.72
CA PRO A 31 -18.37 -8.19 -9.34
C PRO A 31 -17.58 -7.35 -8.34
N ILE A 32 -17.96 -7.30 -7.06
CA ILE A 32 -17.21 -6.55 -6.04
C ILE A 32 -15.86 -7.20 -5.76
N ILE A 33 -15.78 -8.54 -5.64
CA ILE A 33 -14.51 -9.25 -5.45
C ILE A 33 -13.63 -9.14 -6.68
N HIS A 34 -14.19 -9.16 -7.89
CA HIS A 34 -13.43 -8.89 -9.11
C HIS A 34 -12.82 -7.48 -9.10
N THR A 35 -13.60 -6.47 -8.67
CA THR A 35 -13.11 -5.08 -8.57
C THR A 35 -12.07 -4.92 -7.46
N ILE A 36 -12.25 -5.57 -6.30
CA ILE A 36 -11.22 -5.61 -5.24
C ILE A 36 -9.92 -6.19 -5.80
N THR A 37 -10.00 -7.32 -6.51
CA THR A 37 -8.82 -7.95 -7.10
C THR A 37 -8.15 -7.05 -8.14
N ALA A 38 -8.95 -6.34 -8.95
CA ALA A 38 -8.43 -5.41 -9.96
C ALA A 38 -7.73 -4.19 -9.33
N PHE A 39 -8.30 -3.61 -8.27
CA PHE A 39 -7.66 -2.53 -7.52
C PHE A 39 -6.40 -2.99 -6.78
N ALA A 40 -6.42 -4.20 -6.18
CA ALA A 40 -5.25 -4.78 -5.53
C ALA A 40 -4.11 -5.04 -6.54
N ASN A 41 -4.43 -5.42 -7.78
CA ASN A 41 -3.46 -5.57 -8.85
C ASN A 41 -2.85 -4.24 -9.31
N ASP A 42 -3.60 -3.16 -9.17
CA ASP A 42 -3.14 -1.79 -9.45
C ASP A 42 -2.28 -1.68 -10.72
N PHE A 43 -2.83 -2.19 -11.83
CA PHE A 43 -2.13 -2.39 -13.09
C PHE A 43 -1.45 -1.12 -13.62
N ASP A 44 -2.11 0.03 -13.45
CA ASP A 44 -1.62 1.34 -13.90
C ASP A 44 -0.85 2.09 -12.79
N ASN A 45 -0.57 1.46 -11.62
CA ASN A 45 0.12 2.05 -10.45
C ASN A 45 -0.51 3.37 -9.95
N LEU A 46 -1.84 3.40 -9.85
CA LEU A 46 -2.61 4.54 -9.37
C LEU A 46 -2.82 4.55 -7.84
N GLY A 47 -2.37 3.51 -7.15
CA GLY A 47 -2.49 3.34 -5.69
C GLY A 47 -3.79 2.65 -5.26
N GLY A 48 -4.39 1.83 -6.14
CA GLY A 48 -5.63 1.11 -5.85
C GLY A 48 -6.89 1.98 -6.01
N GLY A 49 -7.98 1.67 -5.28
CA GLY A 49 -9.24 2.38 -5.47
C GLY A 49 -10.27 2.18 -4.36
N TYR A 50 -11.45 2.77 -4.55
CA TYR A 50 -12.57 2.77 -3.62
C TYR A 50 -13.80 2.15 -4.27
N ILE A 51 -14.52 1.31 -3.52
CA ILE A 51 -15.81 0.77 -3.91
C ILE A 51 -16.84 1.27 -2.90
N LEU A 52 -17.86 1.97 -3.37
CA LEU A 52 -18.95 2.51 -2.55
C LEU A 52 -20.21 1.66 -2.77
N VAL A 53 -20.55 0.85 -1.80
CA VAL A 53 -21.70 -0.08 -1.85
C VAL A 53 -22.91 0.57 -1.16
N GLY A 54 -24.07 0.54 -1.80
CA GLY A 54 -25.29 1.25 -1.41
C GLY A 54 -25.52 2.54 -2.19
N ILE A 55 -24.76 2.75 -3.26
CA ILE A 55 -24.88 3.93 -4.13
C ILE A 55 -25.17 3.46 -5.56
N ALA A 56 -26.38 3.74 -6.04
CA ALA A 56 -26.68 3.58 -7.46
C ALA A 56 -25.98 4.68 -8.26
N GLU A 57 -25.55 4.37 -9.46
CA GLU A 57 -24.96 5.32 -10.38
C GLU A 57 -25.94 5.68 -11.51
N GLU A 58 -25.80 6.87 -12.08
CA GLU A 58 -26.47 7.33 -13.27
C GLU A 58 -25.47 8.13 -14.12
N ASN A 59 -25.18 7.65 -15.32
CA ASN A 59 -24.13 8.20 -16.19
C ASN A 59 -22.75 8.28 -15.50
N GLY A 60 -22.40 7.26 -14.71
CA GLY A 60 -21.16 7.18 -13.97
C GLY A 60 -21.06 8.05 -12.70
N THR A 61 -22.11 8.79 -12.34
CA THR A 61 -22.16 9.62 -11.13
C THR A 61 -23.12 9.09 -10.10
N PRO A 62 -22.91 9.36 -8.79
CA PRO A 62 -23.86 8.98 -7.76
C PRO A 62 -25.28 9.48 -8.06
N LYS A 63 -26.25 8.58 -8.08
CA LYS A 63 -27.65 8.91 -8.25
C LYS A 63 -28.22 9.44 -6.94
N MET A 64 -28.85 10.61 -7.01
CA MET A 64 -29.51 11.23 -5.85
C MET A 64 -31.03 11.12 -5.95
N PRO A 65 -31.76 10.93 -4.84
CA PRO A 65 -31.25 10.66 -3.49
C PRO A 65 -30.59 9.28 -3.39
N LEU A 66 -29.64 9.12 -2.46
CA LEU A 66 -28.91 7.86 -2.26
C LEU A 66 -29.88 6.70 -1.99
N SER A 67 -29.63 5.54 -2.59
CA SER A 67 -30.40 4.32 -2.33
C SER A 67 -30.17 3.78 -0.91
N GLY A 68 -28.92 3.68 -0.52
CA GLY A 68 -28.48 3.12 0.76
C GLY A 68 -28.64 1.60 0.84
N LEU A 69 -28.04 1.02 1.88
CA LEU A 69 -28.19 -0.38 2.26
C LEU A 69 -29.12 -0.47 3.49
N PRO A 70 -29.90 -1.58 3.64
CA PRO A 70 -30.62 -1.84 4.87
C PRO A 70 -29.67 -1.95 6.06
N LYS A 71 -29.92 -1.20 7.15
CA LYS A 71 -29.02 -1.15 8.33
C LYS A 71 -28.78 -2.53 8.94
N GLU A 72 -29.81 -3.36 8.97
CA GLU A 72 -29.77 -4.73 9.48
C GLU A 72 -28.88 -5.67 8.67
N LYS A 73 -28.56 -5.32 7.44
CA LYS A 73 -27.69 -6.13 6.56
C LYS A 73 -26.22 -5.74 6.62
N ILE A 74 -25.86 -4.60 7.21
CA ILE A 74 -24.47 -4.09 7.21
C ILE A 74 -23.50 -5.12 7.79
N ASP A 75 -23.78 -5.66 8.98
CA ASP A 75 -22.92 -6.66 9.62
C ASP A 75 -22.80 -7.95 8.80
N SER A 76 -23.92 -8.43 8.24
CA SER A 76 -23.89 -9.63 7.39
C SER A 76 -23.11 -9.42 6.09
N ILE A 77 -23.18 -8.23 5.49
CA ILE A 77 -22.40 -7.87 4.30
C ILE A 77 -20.90 -7.84 4.63
N GLN A 78 -20.50 -7.23 5.76
CA GLN A 78 -19.09 -7.20 6.17
C GLN A 78 -18.52 -8.60 6.43
N LYS A 79 -19.31 -9.49 7.06
CA LYS A 79 -18.93 -10.89 7.27
C LYS A 79 -18.80 -11.66 5.95
N ASP A 80 -19.73 -11.46 5.03
CA ASP A 80 -19.70 -12.10 3.71
C ASP A 80 -18.52 -11.57 2.88
N LEU A 81 -18.27 -10.26 2.88
CA LEU A 81 -17.13 -9.63 2.24
C LEU A 81 -15.82 -10.25 2.73
N PHE A 82 -15.62 -10.35 4.05
CA PHE A 82 -14.44 -10.98 4.63
C PHE A 82 -14.28 -12.43 4.17
N SER A 83 -15.38 -13.21 4.22
CA SER A 83 -15.39 -14.60 3.78
C SER A 83 -15.02 -14.76 2.30
N LYS A 84 -15.58 -13.91 1.43
CA LYS A 84 -15.31 -13.96 -0.02
C LYS A 84 -13.91 -13.48 -0.39
N CYS A 85 -13.37 -12.48 0.30
CA CYS A 85 -11.99 -12.02 0.10
C CYS A 85 -10.95 -13.09 0.42
N ASN A 86 -11.25 -14.07 1.27
CA ASN A 86 -10.37 -15.23 1.48
C ASN A 86 -10.19 -16.11 0.22
N THR A 87 -10.99 -15.91 -0.82
CA THR A 87 -10.80 -16.61 -2.12
C THR A 87 -9.76 -15.95 -3.02
N ILE A 88 -9.34 -14.74 -2.70
CA ILE A 88 -8.28 -14.01 -3.41
C ILE A 88 -6.94 -14.66 -3.06
N GLU A 89 -6.08 -14.80 -4.06
CA GLU A 89 -4.78 -15.45 -3.93
C GLU A 89 -3.71 -14.65 -4.70
N PRO A 90 -2.60 -14.28 -4.04
CA PRO A 90 -2.31 -14.38 -2.60
C PRO A 90 -3.42 -13.78 -1.73
N ARG A 91 -3.40 -14.04 -0.41
CA ARG A 91 -4.39 -13.47 0.50
C ARG A 91 -4.29 -11.95 0.50
N TYR A 92 -5.44 -11.28 0.32
CA TYR A 92 -5.50 -9.83 0.31
C TYR A 92 -6.40 -9.30 1.44
N ILE A 93 -5.92 -8.30 2.16
CA ILE A 93 -6.65 -7.64 3.24
C ILE A 93 -7.04 -6.24 2.76
N HIS A 94 -8.34 -5.96 2.77
CA HIS A 94 -8.95 -4.68 2.44
C HIS A 94 -9.43 -3.97 3.71
N ILE A 95 -9.71 -2.68 3.59
CA ILE A 95 -10.34 -1.88 4.64
C ILE A 95 -11.78 -1.60 4.21
N ALA A 96 -12.75 -1.96 5.05
CA ALA A 96 -14.18 -1.74 4.78
C ALA A 96 -14.82 -1.07 5.99
N GLU A 97 -15.38 0.12 5.79
CA GLU A 97 -15.99 0.93 6.85
C GLU A 97 -17.43 1.29 6.49
N PRO A 98 -18.39 1.10 7.40
CA PRO A 98 -19.75 1.59 7.21
C PRO A 98 -19.82 3.10 7.47
N TYR A 99 -20.58 3.80 6.62
CA TYR A 99 -20.87 5.23 6.75
C TYR A 99 -22.37 5.48 6.72
N VAL A 100 -22.78 6.62 7.27
CA VAL A 100 -24.15 7.11 7.15
C VAL A 100 -24.07 8.50 6.51
N ILE A 101 -24.60 8.63 5.29
CA ILE A 101 -24.64 9.87 4.52
C ILE A 101 -26.09 10.11 4.11
N ASP A 102 -26.59 11.33 4.33
CA ASP A 102 -28.00 11.72 4.09
C ASP A 102 -29.01 10.73 4.73
N GLY A 103 -28.67 10.20 5.91
CA GLY A 103 -29.48 9.21 6.63
C GLY A 103 -29.48 7.80 6.01
N LYS A 104 -28.70 7.56 4.98
CA LYS A 104 -28.53 6.28 4.28
C LYS A 104 -27.25 5.59 4.70
N SER A 105 -27.35 4.29 4.98
CA SER A 105 -26.17 3.46 5.29
C SER A 105 -25.52 2.99 3.99
N ILE A 106 -24.20 3.13 3.91
CA ILE A 106 -23.36 2.65 2.82
C ILE A 106 -22.14 1.93 3.40
N ILE A 107 -21.47 1.12 2.59
CA ILE A 107 -20.16 0.54 2.94
C ILE A 107 -19.14 1.08 1.95
N VAL A 108 -18.04 1.63 2.46
CA VAL A 108 -16.91 2.07 1.65
C VAL A 108 -15.78 1.06 1.83
N ILE A 109 -15.35 0.47 0.72
CA ILE A 109 -14.25 -0.48 0.68
C ILE A 109 -13.04 0.24 0.06
N TRP A 110 -11.99 0.43 0.85
CA TRP A 110 -10.70 0.91 0.38
C TRP A 110 -9.79 -0.26 0.03
N VAL A 111 -9.29 -0.25 -1.17
CA VAL A 111 -8.43 -1.30 -1.73
C VAL A 111 -7.12 -0.67 -2.21
N PRO A 112 -6.11 -0.55 -1.37
CA PRO A 112 -4.77 -0.13 -1.82
C PRO A 112 -4.18 -1.13 -2.81
N GLY A 113 -3.24 -0.69 -3.64
CA GLY A 113 -2.43 -1.59 -4.46
C GLY A 113 -1.70 -2.59 -3.56
N GLY A 114 -1.79 -3.88 -3.90
CA GLY A 114 -1.22 -4.93 -3.06
C GLY A 114 0.27 -5.15 -3.31
N ASP A 115 1.00 -5.58 -2.28
CA ASP A 115 2.44 -5.82 -2.34
C ASP A 115 2.81 -7.18 -2.95
N GLU A 116 1.92 -8.17 -2.79
CA GLU A 116 2.12 -9.54 -3.28
C GLU A 116 1.45 -9.80 -4.63
N ARG A 117 1.18 -8.71 -5.39
CA ARG A 117 0.60 -8.85 -6.73
C ARG A 117 1.49 -9.70 -7.65
N PRO A 118 0.89 -10.47 -8.59
CA PRO A 118 -0.50 -10.36 -9.04
C PRO A 118 -1.47 -11.22 -8.26
N TYR A 119 -2.62 -10.63 -7.95
CA TYR A 119 -3.74 -11.29 -7.27
C TYR A 119 -4.72 -11.88 -8.28
N LYS A 120 -5.25 -13.08 -7.97
CA LYS A 120 -6.30 -13.74 -8.72
C LYS A 120 -7.45 -14.13 -7.80
N CYS A 121 -8.68 -14.14 -8.30
CA CYS A 121 -9.85 -14.57 -7.57
C CYS A 121 -10.72 -15.52 -8.41
N LEU A 122 -11.73 -16.11 -7.77
CA LEU A 122 -12.67 -17.00 -8.46
C LEU A 122 -13.41 -16.25 -9.57
N ILE A 123 -13.53 -16.87 -10.74
CA ILE A 123 -14.30 -16.34 -11.88
C ILE A 123 -15.81 -16.34 -11.55
N LYS A 124 -16.28 -17.36 -10.82
CA LYS A 124 -17.65 -17.46 -10.32
C LYS A 124 -17.63 -17.80 -8.85
N ILE A 125 -18.26 -16.97 -8.03
CA ILE A 125 -18.34 -17.14 -6.58
C ILE A 125 -19.49 -18.09 -6.22
N TYR A 126 -20.57 -18.07 -7.00
CA TYR A 126 -21.71 -18.96 -6.82
C TYR A 126 -21.80 -19.96 -7.98
N THR A 127 -21.91 -21.25 -7.66
CA THR A 127 -22.14 -22.32 -8.65
C THR A 127 -23.48 -22.98 -8.37
N GLU A 128 -24.27 -23.24 -9.42
CA GLU A 128 -25.62 -23.80 -9.34
C GLU A 128 -25.69 -25.23 -8.77
N LYS A 129 -24.61 -25.91 -8.51
CA LYS A 129 -24.58 -27.29 -8.01
C LYS A 129 -23.47 -27.60 -6.99
N GLY A 130 -23.12 -26.68 -6.12
CA GLY A 130 -22.22 -26.98 -4.99
C GLY A 130 -20.79 -27.43 -5.35
N GLN A 131 -20.44 -27.50 -6.61
CA GLN A 131 -19.07 -27.76 -7.05
C GLN A 131 -18.38 -26.42 -7.26
N LEU A 132 -17.54 -26.04 -6.31
CA LEU A 132 -16.58 -24.94 -6.45
C LEU A 132 -15.68 -25.26 -7.66
N LYS A 133 -16.01 -24.70 -8.81
CA LYS A 133 -15.03 -24.67 -9.91
C LYS A 133 -13.91 -23.75 -9.46
N SER A 134 -12.75 -24.34 -9.18
CA SER A 134 -11.54 -23.66 -8.70
C SER A 134 -10.88 -22.74 -9.73
N ASN A 135 -11.56 -22.38 -10.82
CA ASN A 135 -11.01 -21.53 -11.85
C ASN A 135 -10.89 -20.10 -11.34
N LYS A 136 -9.68 -19.65 -11.13
CA LYS A 136 -9.32 -18.28 -10.76
C LYS A 136 -8.80 -17.54 -12.00
N ALA A 137 -8.98 -16.21 -12.01
CA ALA A 137 -8.45 -15.33 -13.05
C ALA A 137 -7.89 -14.05 -12.41
N TYR A 138 -7.00 -13.40 -13.13
CA TYR A 138 -6.54 -12.05 -12.81
C TYR A 138 -7.54 -11.04 -13.36
N TYR A 139 -7.80 -10.00 -12.58
CA TYR A 139 -8.64 -8.87 -12.97
C TYR A 139 -7.83 -7.59 -12.90
N ILE A 140 -8.10 -6.68 -13.83
CA ILE A 140 -7.49 -5.37 -13.93
C ILE A 140 -8.55 -4.29 -14.12
N ARG A 141 -8.18 -3.06 -13.81
CA ARG A 141 -9.03 -1.90 -14.04
C ARG A 141 -8.60 -1.20 -15.33
N LYS A 142 -9.56 -0.94 -16.21
CA LYS A 142 -9.38 -0.13 -17.40
C LYS A 142 -10.45 0.95 -17.41
N MET A 143 -10.05 2.20 -17.18
CA MET A 143 -10.97 3.31 -16.95
C MET A 143 -11.96 2.98 -15.80
N SER A 144 -13.26 2.97 -16.06
CA SER A 144 -14.31 2.60 -15.10
C SER A 144 -14.70 1.11 -15.14
N ASN A 145 -14.03 0.26 -15.94
CA ASN A 145 -14.41 -1.13 -16.10
C ASN A 145 -13.44 -2.08 -15.39
N THR A 146 -13.99 -3.03 -14.66
CA THR A 146 -13.26 -4.21 -14.17
C THR A 146 -13.36 -5.31 -15.22
N ILE A 147 -12.22 -5.72 -15.76
CA ILE A 147 -12.13 -6.74 -16.81
C ILE A 147 -11.20 -7.86 -16.39
N ARG A 148 -11.47 -9.05 -16.91
CA ARG A 148 -10.53 -10.16 -16.79
C ARG A 148 -9.31 -9.89 -17.67
N ALA A 149 -8.11 -10.02 -17.09
CA ALA A 149 -6.87 -9.86 -17.82
C ALA A 149 -6.76 -10.91 -18.94
N ASN A 150 -6.31 -10.48 -20.11
CA ASN A 150 -5.94 -11.37 -21.20
C ASN A 150 -4.49 -11.87 -20.99
N THR A 151 -4.04 -12.81 -21.83
CA THR A 151 -2.72 -13.43 -21.68
C THR A 151 -1.55 -12.43 -21.72
N HIS A 152 -1.68 -11.32 -22.45
CA HIS A 152 -0.65 -10.27 -22.49
C HIS A 152 -0.64 -9.49 -21.18
N GLU A 153 -1.80 -9.05 -20.70
CA GLU A 153 -1.95 -8.33 -19.44
C GLU A 153 -1.56 -9.18 -18.22
N GLU A 154 -1.83 -10.49 -18.25
CA GLU A 154 -1.33 -11.43 -17.22
C GLU A 154 0.21 -11.47 -17.18
N ARG A 155 0.88 -11.48 -18.33
CA ARG A 155 2.35 -11.41 -18.39
C ARG A 155 2.89 -10.08 -17.88
N GLU A 156 2.23 -8.98 -18.21
CA GLU A 156 2.59 -7.66 -17.71
C GLU A 156 2.43 -7.58 -16.18
N LEU A 157 1.32 -8.08 -15.61
CA LEU A 157 1.11 -8.15 -14.16
C LEU A 157 2.24 -8.93 -13.47
N ILE A 158 2.61 -10.09 -14.02
CA ILE A 158 3.70 -10.92 -13.48
C ILE A 158 5.05 -10.19 -13.60
N ALA A 159 5.28 -9.47 -14.70
CA ALA A 159 6.49 -8.69 -14.89
C ALA A 159 6.58 -7.51 -13.89
N LEU A 160 5.48 -6.80 -13.69
CA LEU A 160 5.39 -5.71 -12.69
C LEU A 160 5.74 -6.20 -11.28
N ALA A 161 5.23 -7.38 -10.89
CA ALA A 161 5.50 -7.97 -9.58
C ALA A 161 6.97 -8.39 -9.39
N ARG A 162 7.61 -8.88 -10.45
CA ARG A 162 9.01 -9.37 -10.40
C ARG A 162 10.04 -8.25 -10.45
N ASN A 163 9.69 -7.10 -10.98
CA ASN A 163 10.62 -6.03 -11.30
C ASN A 163 10.74 -4.94 -10.23
N VAL A 164 10.08 -5.08 -9.07
CA VAL A 164 10.29 -4.13 -7.96
C VAL A 164 11.41 -4.66 -7.05
N PRO A 165 12.62 -4.08 -7.11
CA PRO A 165 13.70 -4.42 -6.21
C PRO A 165 13.29 -4.24 -4.75
N PHE A 166 13.94 -4.94 -3.82
CA PHE A 166 13.61 -4.86 -2.39
C PHE A 166 13.67 -3.43 -1.84
N ASP A 167 14.69 -2.70 -2.21
CA ASP A 167 14.92 -1.31 -1.79
C ASP A 167 13.80 -0.34 -2.27
N ASP A 168 13.21 -0.62 -3.41
CA ASP A 168 12.17 0.20 -4.06
C ASP A 168 10.74 -0.25 -3.73
N ARG A 169 10.55 -1.26 -2.88
CA ARG A 169 9.23 -1.71 -2.41
C ARG A 169 8.68 -0.77 -1.36
N ILE A 170 7.37 -0.53 -1.45
CA ILE A 170 6.63 0.21 -0.41
C ILE A 170 6.61 -0.62 0.88
N ASN A 171 6.94 0.00 2.00
CA ASN A 171 6.72 -0.61 3.32
C ASN A 171 5.32 -0.25 3.82
N GLN A 172 4.46 -1.25 3.96
CA GLN A 172 3.05 -1.05 4.33
C GLN A 172 2.86 -0.77 5.82
N GLU A 173 3.79 -1.16 6.66
CA GLU A 173 3.74 -0.95 8.11
C GLU A 173 4.21 0.46 8.50
N ALA A 174 4.98 1.11 7.61
CA ALA A 174 5.58 2.41 7.86
C ALA A 174 4.70 3.59 7.40
N ALA A 175 4.98 4.75 8.00
CA ALA A 175 4.48 6.05 7.60
C ALA A 175 5.63 7.00 7.24
N ILE A 176 5.34 8.12 6.56
CA ILE A 176 6.38 9.12 6.20
C ILE A 176 7.08 9.68 7.44
N GLY A 177 6.34 9.77 8.57
CA GLY A 177 6.87 10.24 9.85
C GLY A 177 7.91 9.31 10.49
N ASP A 178 8.03 8.07 10.04
CA ASP A 178 9.07 7.14 10.50
C ASP A 178 10.43 7.43 9.85
N MET A 179 10.49 8.32 8.85
CA MET A 179 11.75 8.83 8.32
C MET A 179 12.18 10.11 9.04
N SER A 180 13.46 10.18 9.41
CA SER A 180 14.08 11.31 10.10
C SER A 180 14.45 12.43 9.13
N LEU A 181 13.80 13.59 9.25
CA LEU A 181 14.16 14.76 8.46
C LEU A 181 15.61 15.23 8.75
N ALA A 182 16.10 14.97 9.95
CA ALA A 182 17.47 15.31 10.35
C ALA A 182 18.48 14.50 9.52
N LEU A 183 18.30 13.18 9.42
CA LEU A 183 19.14 12.29 8.60
C LEU A 183 19.11 12.66 7.12
N VAL A 184 17.90 12.98 6.60
CA VAL A 184 17.77 13.42 5.20
C VAL A 184 18.53 14.73 4.95
N ARG A 185 18.41 15.70 5.84
CA ARG A 185 19.13 16.98 5.74
C ARG A 185 20.64 16.80 5.81
N GLU A 186 21.10 16.00 6.75
CA GLU A 186 22.51 15.67 6.89
C GLU A 186 23.06 15.03 5.61
N TYR A 187 22.37 14.04 5.08
CA TYR A 187 22.75 13.39 3.82
C TYR A 187 22.85 14.40 2.68
N LEU A 188 21.82 15.24 2.47
CA LEU A 188 21.80 16.24 1.41
C LEU A 188 22.93 17.28 1.56
N CYS A 189 23.29 17.65 2.79
CA CYS A 189 24.44 18.51 3.08
C CYS A 189 25.75 17.81 2.72
N ASN A 190 25.94 16.56 3.14
CA ASN A 190 27.16 15.80 2.93
C ASN A 190 27.45 15.52 1.46
N VAL A 191 26.41 15.31 0.64
CA VAL A 191 26.57 15.10 -0.81
C VAL A 191 26.59 16.41 -1.62
N GLY A 192 26.45 17.57 -0.98
CA GLY A 192 26.42 18.87 -1.66
C GLY A 192 25.24 19.04 -2.62
N SER A 193 24.07 18.47 -2.27
CA SER A 193 22.89 18.51 -3.13
C SER A 193 22.35 19.94 -3.30
N SER A 194 21.95 20.30 -4.51
CA SER A 194 21.25 21.57 -4.79
C SER A 194 19.93 21.71 -4.05
N MET A 195 19.32 20.61 -3.59
CA MET A 195 18.10 20.61 -2.78
C MET A 195 18.32 21.26 -1.41
N GLN A 196 19.57 21.34 -0.93
CA GLN A 196 19.91 21.92 0.38
C GLN A 196 19.43 23.36 0.55
N ALA A 197 19.47 24.18 -0.51
CA ALA A 197 19.17 25.61 -0.45
C ALA A 197 17.73 25.91 0.00
N ASN A 198 16.79 24.99 -0.15
CA ASN A 198 15.35 25.21 0.11
C ASN A 198 14.77 24.26 1.17
N LEU A 199 15.60 23.52 1.92
CA LEU A 199 15.13 22.51 2.87
C LEU A 199 14.33 23.07 4.03
N SER A 200 14.61 24.33 4.47
CA SER A 200 13.92 24.96 5.60
C SER A 200 12.43 25.26 5.33
N ASN A 201 12.05 25.39 4.07
CA ASN A 201 10.70 25.77 3.67
C ASN A 201 9.89 24.60 3.06
N ARG A 202 10.41 23.37 3.15
CA ARG A 202 9.78 22.19 2.55
C ARG A 202 9.39 21.17 3.59
N SER A 203 8.24 20.53 3.36
CA SER A 203 7.80 19.41 4.18
C SER A 203 8.68 18.17 3.94
N MET A 204 8.70 17.24 4.92
CA MET A 204 9.35 15.94 4.76
C MET A 204 8.78 15.18 3.55
N GLU A 205 7.48 15.26 3.34
CA GLU A 205 6.81 14.60 2.22
C GLU A 205 7.30 15.11 0.86
N ASP A 206 7.45 16.43 0.70
CA ASP A 206 7.93 17.02 -0.55
C ASP A 206 9.38 16.62 -0.86
N ILE A 207 10.23 16.60 0.18
CA ILE A 207 11.63 16.19 0.06
C ILE A 207 11.71 14.70 -0.29
N ALA A 208 10.93 13.87 0.42
CA ALA A 208 10.91 12.42 0.18
C ALA A 208 10.38 12.04 -1.21
N LEU A 209 9.44 12.84 -1.76
CA LEU A 209 8.98 12.67 -3.14
C LEU A 209 10.08 12.93 -4.17
N ASP A 210 10.77 14.06 -4.03
CA ASP A 210 11.84 14.44 -4.95
C ASP A 210 13.01 13.44 -4.90
N MET A 211 13.29 12.90 -3.72
CA MET A 211 14.30 11.86 -3.51
C MET A 211 13.79 10.46 -3.88
N LYS A 212 12.52 10.30 -4.27
CA LYS A 212 11.86 9.00 -4.56
C LYS A 212 11.89 8.02 -3.37
N LEU A 213 11.86 8.54 -2.16
CA LEU A 213 11.82 7.75 -0.92
C LEU A 213 10.39 7.35 -0.52
N VAL A 214 9.39 7.87 -1.21
CA VAL A 214 7.97 7.55 -0.99
C VAL A 214 7.29 7.21 -2.30
N LYS A 215 6.28 6.34 -2.22
CA LYS A 215 5.40 5.93 -3.32
C LYS A 215 3.96 5.84 -2.85
N GLY A 216 3.06 5.61 -3.78
CA GLY A 216 1.62 5.51 -3.55
C GLY A 216 0.85 6.73 -4.03
N SER A 217 -0.49 6.67 -3.88
CA SER A 217 -1.37 7.79 -4.23
C SER A 217 -1.17 8.97 -3.30
N LYS A 218 -1.62 10.16 -3.71
CA LYS A 218 -1.52 11.38 -2.88
C LYS A 218 -2.15 11.19 -1.50
N GLU A 219 -3.24 10.42 -1.42
CA GLU A 219 -3.98 10.15 -0.19
C GLU A 219 -3.27 9.14 0.73
N MET A 220 -2.37 8.32 0.17
CA MET A 220 -1.73 7.22 0.92
C MET A 220 -0.31 6.96 0.44
N ARG A 221 0.54 7.99 0.59
CA ARG A 221 1.96 7.87 0.35
C ARG A 221 2.65 7.15 1.49
N LYS A 222 3.51 6.22 1.13
CA LYS A 222 4.27 5.42 2.10
C LYS A 222 5.74 5.37 1.71
N PRO A 223 6.63 5.21 2.71
CA PRO A 223 8.05 5.03 2.45
C PRO A 223 8.33 3.78 1.61
N VAL A 224 9.36 3.85 0.81
CA VAL A 224 10.01 2.67 0.24
C VAL A 224 11.11 2.18 1.18
N ASN A 225 11.48 0.89 1.08
CA ASN A 225 12.41 0.28 2.02
C ASN A 225 13.74 1.03 2.13
N VAL A 226 14.31 1.52 1.02
CA VAL A 226 15.55 2.30 1.07
C VAL A 226 15.40 3.58 1.90
N GLY A 227 14.24 4.23 1.86
CA GLY A 227 13.96 5.41 2.68
C GLY A 227 14.06 5.11 4.18
N LEU A 228 13.48 4.01 4.62
CA LEU A 228 13.54 3.57 6.02
C LEU A 228 14.92 3.04 6.42
N MET A 229 15.59 2.30 5.53
CA MET A 229 16.91 1.76 5.82
C MET A 229 17.97 2.83 6.06
N PHE A 230 17.89 3.96 5.34
CA PHE A 230 18.89 5.03 5.41
C PHE A 230 18.47 6.24 6.25
N PHE A 231 17.18 6.49 6.37
CA PHE A 231 16.63 7.71 6.96
C PHE A 231 15.67 7.45 8.13
N ASN A 232 15.75 6.30 8.77
CA ASN A 232 15.12 6.03 10.06
C ASN A 232 16.18 5.95 11.14
N ASP A 233 15.89 6.43 12.35
CA ASP A 233 16.84 6.43 13.47
C ASP A 233 17.03 5.00 14.04
N GLU A 234 16.01 4.13 13.91
CA GLU A 234 16.02 2.72 14.34
C GLU A 234 15.52 1.80 13.23
N PRO A 235 16.25 1.65 12.11
CA PRO A 235 15.80 0.88 10.95
C PRO A 235 15.66 -0.62 11.23
N ASP A 236 16.25 -1.13 12.30
CA ASP A 236 16.08 -2.50 12.78
C ASP A 236 14.66 -2.80 13.30
N ASP A 237 13.83 -1.79 13.59
CA ASP A 237 12.40 -1.97 13.88
C ASP A 237 11.64 -2.50 12.67
N PHE A 238 12.03 -2.08 11.46
CA PHE A 238 11.46 -2.55 10.19
C PHE A 238 12.24 -3.68 9.56
N PHE A 239 13.56 -3.69 9.75
CA PHE A 239 14.49 -4.63 9.13
C PHE A 239 15.44 -5.19 10.20
N PRO A 240 15.08 -6.24 10.92
CA PRO A 240 15.83 -6.74 12.10
C PRO A 240 17.31 -7.05 11.89
N TYR A 241 17.74 -7.13 10.64
CA TYR A 241 19.15 -7.45 10.29
C TYR A 241 19.94 -6.25 9.73
N THR A 242 19.39 -5.01 9.80
CA THR A 242 20.10 -3.79 9.40
C THR A 242 21.00 -3.26 10.51
N ARG A 243 21.80 -4.13 11.10
CA ARG A 243 22.79 -3.79 12.10
C ARG A 243 24.13 -4.39 11.73
N ILE A 244 25.20 -3.71 12.14
CA ILE A 244 26.56 -4.21 11.97
C ILE A 244 27.11 -4.53 13.36
N GLU A 245 27.50 -5.78 13.54
CA GLU A 245 28.13 -6.25 14.78
C GLU A 245 29.63 -6.39 14.54
N VAL A 246 30.42 -5.60 15.26
CA VAL A 246 31.88 -5.66 15.23
C VAL A 246 32.37 -6.35 16.50
N VAL A 247 33.00 -7.49 16.31
CA VAL A 247 33.57 -8.27 17.42
C VAL A 247 35.10 -8.18 17.33
N ASP A 248 35.70 -7.50 18.29
CA ASP A 248 37.13 -7.46 18.46
C ASP A 248 37.60 -8.60 19.37
N LYS A 249 38.51 -9.41 18.86
CA LYS A 249 39.13 -10.55 19.57
C LYS A 249 40.63 -10.35 19.65
N PRO A 250 41.14 -9.63 20.66
CA PRO A 250 42.57 -9.36 20.79
C PRO A 250 43.39 -10.63 21.08
N ASP A 251 42.73 -11.68 21.62
CA ASP A 251 43.36 -12.96 21.93
C ASP A 251 42.58 -14.13 21.29
N PRO A 252 43.22 -15.13 20.65
CA PRO A 252 42.59 -16.32 20.10
C PRO A 252 41.77 -17.13 21.11
N THR A 253 42.07 -17.00 22.40
CA THR A 253 41.29 -17.68 23.49
C THR A 253 39.99 -16.95 23.76
N GLY A 254 39.75 -15.76 23.22
CA GLY A 254 38.53 -14.97 23.45
C GLY A 254 38.58 -14.14 24.75
N ILE A 255 39.71 -14.14 25.47
CA ILE A 255 39.88 -13.28 26.65
C ILE A 255 39.97 -11.81 26.17
N GLY A 256 39.11 -10.94 26.77
CA GLY A 256 39.05 -9.51 26.37
C GLY A 256 38.24 -9.22 25.11
N MET A 257 37.42 -10.18 24.66
CA MET A 257 36.50 -9.96 23.54
C MET A 257 35.56 -8.78 23.84
N THR A 258 35.47 -7.85 22.91
CA THR A 258 34.52 -6.74 22.95
C THR A 258 33.61 -6.76 21.74
N GLU A 259 32.33 -6.45 21.96
CA GLU A 259 31.32 -6.38 20.91
C GLU A 259 30.77 -4.95 20.81
N ARG A 260 30.67 -4.44 19.60
CA ARG A 260 30.05 -3.14 19.31
C ARG A 260 28.96 -3.35 18.26
N ILE A 261 27.75 -2.88 18.55
CA ILE A 261 26.60 -2.97 17.66
C ILE A 261 26.33 -1.57 17.10
N PHE A 262 26.39 -1.45 15.79
CA PHE A 262 26.02 -0.23 15.05
C PHE A 262 24.67 -0.47 14.41
N ARG A 263 23.67 0.30 14.80
CA ARG A 263 22.30 0.23 14.25
C ARG A 263 22.18 1.19 13.09
N GLY A 264 21.52 0.72 12.02
CA GLY A 264 21.28 1.50 10.82
C GLY A 264 22.47 1.66 9.88
N LEU A 265 22.16 2.09 8.65
CA LEU A 265 23.12 2.37 7.59
C LEU A 265 23.50 3.86 7.55
N SER A 266 23.39 4.57 8.67
CA SER A 266 23.74 5.99 8.72
C SER A 266 25.21 6.20 8.31
N ILE A 267 25.49 7.35 7.70
CA ILE A 267 26.86 7.74 7.31
C ILE A 267 27.80 7.68 8.52
N ASP A 268 27.31 8.01 9.71
CA ASP A 268 28.07 7.96 10.94
C ASP A 268 28.40 6.53 11.38
N SER A 269 27.49 5.58 11.22
CA SER A 269 27.76 4.16 11.47
C SER A 269 28.89 3.65 10.56
N LEU A 270 28.88 4.04 9.28
CA LEU A 270 29.91 3.68 8.31
C LEU A 270 31.26 4.38 8.61
N ARG A 271 31.24 5.65 9.03
CA ARG A 271 32.45 6.38 9.44
C ARG A 271 33.06 5.80 10.72
N MET A 272 32.25 5.47 11.73
CA MET A 272 32.75 4.82 12.95
C MET A 272 33.38 3.47 12.65
N LEU A 273 32.84 2.72 11.67
CA LEU A 273 33.47 1.48 11.21
C LEU A 273 34.86 1.72 10.59
N SER A 274 35.01 2.78 9.77
CA SER A 274 36.31 3.11 9.19
C SER A 274 37.34 3.49 10.25
N HIS A 275 36.94 4.28 11.27
CA HIS A 275 37.83 4.64 12.39
C HIS A 275 38.15 3.45 13.30
N THR A 276 37.24 2.48 13.44
CA THR A 276 37.51 1.28 14.24
C THR A 276 38.52 0.37 13.55
N SER A 277 38.56 0.36 12.20
CA SER A 277 39.54 -0.42 11.43
C SER A 277 40.93 0.22 11.39
N GLU A 278 41.08 1.53 11.66
CA GLU A 278 42.38 2.24 11.74
C GLU A 278 43.01 2.11 13.14
N THR A 279 42.25 1.67 14.15
CA THR A 279 42.72 1.52 15.53
C THR A 279 43.00 0.06 15.93
N LEU A 280 42.75 -0.89 15.03
CA LEU A 280 43.09 -2.31 15.11
C LEU A 280 44.37 -2.61 14.27
#